data_71e78b74647e4670aa33489399717002
#
_entry.id   71e78b74647e4670aa33489399717002
#
_cell.length_a   1.000
_cell.length_b   1.000
_cell.length_c   1.000
_cell.angle_alpha   90.00
_cell.angle_beta   90.00
_cell.angle_gamma   90.00
#
_symmetry.space_group_name_H-M   'P 1'
#
loop_
_entity.id
_entity.type
_entity.pdbx_description
1 polymer ?
#
loop_
_entity_poly.entity_id
_entity_poly.type
_entity_poly.pdbx_seq_one_letter_code
_entity_poly.pdbx_strand_id
1 'polypeptide(L)'
;TRAGQITGPLRDRFGVLLKLELYSPDELSKIIQRSAGILDQPITPEGAYELAKCSRGTPRVANRFLKRIRDFATVLGDGIIDRDVALMGLKRMDVDALGLDELDRSLLRAIIEMYNGGPVGLETLAAALGEESVTLEDLCEPYLMQMGFLTRTPRGRCATRPVSYTHLRAHE
;
A
#
# COMPACT_ATOMS: atom_id res chain seq x y z
N THR A 1 1.37 5.55 13.20
CA THR A 1 1.59 5.78 14.66
C THR A 1 0.28 5.60 15.39
N ARG A 2 0.25 4.72 16.37
CA ARG A 2 -0.94 4.39 17.17
C ARG A 2 -1.22 5.50 18.18
N ALA A 3 -1.81 6.61 17.74
CA ALA A 3 -2.17 7.74 18.61
C ALA A 3 -3.08 7.33 19.79
N GLY A 4 -3.87 6.26 19.62
CA GLY A 4 -4.72 5.71 20.68
C GLY A 4 -3.96 5.06 21.85
N GLN A 5 -2.67 4.75 21.68
CA GLN A 5 -1.83 4.20 22.76
C GLN A 5 -1.18 5.29 23.64
N ILE A 6 -1.29 6.55 23.23
CA ILE A 6 -0.81 7.69 24.04
C ILE A 6 -1.87 7.95 25.11
N THR A 7 -1.47 7.87 26.37
CA THR A 7 -2.36 8.13 27.52
C THR A 7 -2.88 9.57 27.49
N GLY A 8 -4.11 9.80 27.99
CA GLY A 8 -4.73 11.12 28.04
C GLY A 8 -3.81 12.19 28.66
N PRO A 9 -3.26 11.95 29.89
CA PRO A 9 -2.36 12.91 30.54
C PRO A 9 -1.10 13.28 29.74
N LEU A 10 -0.58 12.36 28.92
CA LEU A 10 0.56 12.64 28.05
C LEU A 10 0.12 13.48 26.84
N ARG A 11 -1.04 13.19 26.27
CA ARG A 11 -1.62 13.94 25.16
C ARG A 11 -1.92 15.39 25.54
N ASP A 12 -2.42 15.63 26.75
CA ASP A 12 -2.77 16.95 27.25
C ASP A 12 -1.55 17.86 27.49
N ARG A 13 -0.37 17.25 27.62
CA ARG A 13 0.90 18.00 27.74
C ARG A 13 1.43 18.53 26.40
N PHE A 14 0.95 17.99 25.26
CA PHE A 14 1.28 18.53 23.95
C PHE A 14 0.31 19.67 23.61
N GLY A 15 0.81 20.88 23.54
CA GLY A 15 0.00 22.08 23.25
C GLY A 15 -0.62 22.12 21.85
N VAL A 16 -0.12 21.29 20.92
CA VAL A 16 -0.61 21.21 19.53
C VAL A 16 -0.66 19.76 19.08
N LEU A 17 -1.80 19.33 18.59
CA LEU A 17 -2.02 18.03 17.98
C LEU A 17 -2.17 18.22 16.46
N LEU A 18 -1.18 17.77 15.70
CA LEU A 18 -1.22 17.82 14.23
C LEU A 18 -1.51 16.43 13.69
N LYS A 19 -2.45 16.35 12.74
CA LYS A 19 -2.72 15.15 11.96
C LYS A 19 -2.00 15.30 10.62
N LEU A 20 -1.04 14.43 10.36
CA LEU A 20 -0.40 14.35 9.05
C LEU A 20 -1.31 13.58 8.10
N GLU A 21 -1.54 14.16 6.93
CA GLU A 21 -2.25 13.52 5.84
C GLU A 21 -1.28 12.72 4.97
N LEU A 22 -1.84 11.80 4.18
CA LEU A 22 -1.07 11.06 3.20
C LEU A 22 -0.76 11.97 2.00
N TYR A 23 0.39 11.75 1.40
CA TYR A 23 0.80 12.49 0.22
C TYR A 23 -0.01 12.07 -1.01
N SER A 24 -0.32 13.03 -1.86
CA SER A 24 -0.86 12.78 -3.19
C SER A 24 0.19 12.14 -4.11
N PRO A 25 -0.22 11.49 -5.21
CA PRO A 25 0.72 10.97 -6.20
C PRO A 25 1.66 12.05 -6.77
N ASP A 26 1.18 13.27 -6.97
CA ASP A 26 2.00 14.39 -7.49
C ASP A 26 3.10 14.80 -6.49
N GLU A 27 2.76 14.86 -5.21
CA GLU A 27 3.74 15.17 -4.15
C GLU A 27 4.76 14.04 -4.01
N LEU A 28 4.30 12.77 -4.02
CA LEU A 28 5.20 11.62 -3.96
C LEU A 28 6.11 11.52 -5.19
N SER A 29 5.62 11.86 -6.38
CA SER A 29 6.44 11.90 -7.59
C SER A 29 7.61 12.87 -7.44
N LYS A 30 7.39 14.06 -6.88
CA LYS A 30 8.46 15.02 -6.56
C LYS A 30 9.46 14.48 -5.54
N ILE A 31 8.97 13.79 -4.52
CA ILE A 31 9.82 13.13 -3.50
C ILE A 31 10.67 12.03 -4.15
N ILE A 32 10.09 11.22 -5.03
CA ILE A 32 10.80 10.16 -5.75
C ILE A 32 11.88 10.75 -6.65
N GLN A 33 11.58 11.78 -7.44
CA GLN A 33 12.55 12.45 -8.31
C GLN A 33 13.72 13.03 -7.49
N ARG A 34 13.44 13.69 -6.36
CA ARG A 34 14.48 14.18 -5.45
C ARG A 34 15.33 13.04 -4.90
N SER A 35 14.70 11.95 -4.47
CA SER A 35 15.41 10.78 -3.92
C SER A 35 16.24 10.09 -4.99
N ALA A 36 15.76 10.01 -6.22
CA ALA A 36 16.48 9.47 -7.36
C ALA A 36 17.74 10.30 -7.65
N GLY A 37 17.66 11.63 -7.62
CA GLY A 37 18.84 12.50 -7.73
C GLY A 37 19.88 12.28 -6.63
N ILE A 38 19.45 12.04 -5.39
CA ILE A 38 20.36 11.72 -4.27
C ILE A 38 21.06 10.35 -4.47
N LEU A 39 20.36 9.41 -5.11
CA LEU A 39 20.87 8.06 -5.40
C LEU A 39 21.64 7.97 -6.72
N ASP A 40 21.81 9.10 -7.41
CA ASP A 40 22.39 9.18 -8.76
C ASP A 40 21.72 8.21 -9.75
N GLN A 41 20.35 8.14 -9.65
CA GLN A 41 19.53 7.26 -10.45
C GLN A 41 18.70 8.07 -11.45
N PRO A 42 18.95 7.94 -12.77
CA PRO A 42 18.10 8.57 -13.76
C PRO A 42 16.66 8.04 -13.71
N ILE A 43 15.69 8.94 -13.64
CA ILE A 43 14.26 8.61 -13.64
C ILE A 43 13.49 9.66 -14.44
N THR A 44 12.53 9.21 -15.26
CA THR A 44 11.64 10.13 -15.96
C THR A 44 10.49 10.59 -15.05
N PRO A 45 9.87 11.75 -15.31
CA PRO A 45 8.68 12.19 -14.56
C PRO A 45 7.55 11.16 -14.59
N GLU A 46 7.35 10.50 -15.73
CA GLU A 46 6.33 9.46 -15.92
C GLU A 46 6.65 8.22 -15.06
N GLY A 47 7.90 7.76 -15.06
CA GLY A 47 8.35 6.66 -14.21
C GLY A 47 8.17 6.96 -12.73
N ALA A 48 8.56 8.16 -12.30
CA ALA A 48 8.37 8.61 -10.92
C ALA A 48 6.87 8.67 -10.53
N TYR A 49 6.00 9.08 -11.45
CA TYR A 49 4.56 9.14 -11.22
C TYR A 49 3.92 7.75 -11.10
N GLU A 50 4.34 6.77 -11.93
CA GLU A 50 3.85 5.39 -11.80
C GLU A 50 4.22 4.79 -10.43
N LEU A 51 5.45 5.00 -9.96
CA LEU A 51 5.84 4.58 -8.61
C LEU A 51 5.03 5.28 -7.52
N ALA A 52 4.77 6.57 -7.69
CA ALA A 52 4.03 7.39 -6.74
C ALA A 52 2.58 6.88 -6.56
N LYS A 53 1.89 6.54 -7.64
CA LYS A 53 0.52 6.00 -7.59
C LYS A 53 0.41 4.74 -6.72
N CYS A 54 1.40 3.86 -6.82
CA CYS A 54 1.42 2.60 -6.07
C CYS A 54 1.98 2.73 -4.65
N SER A 55 2.44 3.94 -4.25
CA SER A 55 3.18 4.15 -3.00
C SER A 55 2.31 4.35 -1.75
N ARG A 56 1.02 4.13 -1.84
CA ARG A 56 0.08 4.17 -0.70
C ARG A 56 0.13 5.50 0.08
N GLY A 57 0.39 6.62 -0.58
CA GLY A 57 0.47 7.94 0.05
C GLY A 57 1.67 8.12 0.98
N THR A 58 2.68 7.23 0.98
CA THR A 58 3.77 7.28 1.95
C THR A 58 5.16 7.34 1.30
N PRO A 59 6.02 8.31 1.68
CA PRO A 59 7.39 8.42 1.17
C PRO A 59 8.26 7.19 1.44
N ARG A 60 8.00 6.47 2.54
CA ARG A 60 8.74 5.25 2.87
C ARG A 60 8.51 4.15 1.83
N VAL A 61 7.25 3.94 1.40
CA VAL A 61 6.92 2.95 0.37
C VAL A 61 7.47 3.41 -0.98
N ALA A 62 7.33 4.68 -1.32
CA ALA A 62 7.87 5.28 -2.54
C ALA A 62 9.39 5.06 -2.67
N ASN A 63 10.13 5.35 -1.62
CA ASN A 63 11.59 5.15 -1.60
C ASN A 63 11.98 3.66 -1.63
N ARG A 64 11.18 2.78 -1.05
CA ARG A 64 11.38 1.32 -1.14
C ARG A 64 11.23 0.85 -2.59
N PHE A 65 10.18 1.29 -3.29
CA PHE A 65 9.98 0.98 -4.70
C PHE A 65 11.12 1.53 -5.56
N LEU A 66 11.48 2.80 -5.39
CA LEU A 66 12.60 3.41 -6.12
C LEU A 66 13.89 2.58 -6.01
N LYS A 67 14.28 2.19 -4.79
CA LYS A 67 15.48 1.38 -4.55
C LYS A 67 15.42 0.02 -5.24
N ARG A 68 14.29 -0.67 -5.19
CA ARG A 68 14.13 -1.98 -5.83
C ARG A 68 14.09 -1.88 -7.34
N ILE A 69 13.40 -0.89 -7.88
CA ILE A 69 13.27 -0.72 -9.33
C ILE A 69 14.58 -0.21 -9.94
N ARG A 70 15.38 0.55 -9.21
CA ARG A 70 16.76 0.86 -9.61
C ARG A 70 17.58 -0.40 -9.93
N ASP A 71 17.49 -1.41 -9.06
CA ASP A 71 18.23 -2.66 -9.27
C ASP A 71 17.74 -3.36 -10.55
N PHE A 72 16.45 -3.31 -10.86
CA PHE A 72 15.91 -3.83 -12.12
C PHE A 72 16.32 -3.01 -13.33
N ALA A 73 16.30 -1.67 -13.24
CA ALA A 73 16.72 -0.78 -14.32
C ALA A 73 18.18 -1.02 -14.74
N THR A 74 19.05 -1.25 -13.76
CA THR A 74 20.47 -1.54 -13.98
C THR A 74 20.70 -2.89 -14.68
N VAL A 75 19.87 -3.90 -14.37
CA VAL A 75 20.05 -5.27 -14.89
C VAL A 75 19.33 -5.49 -16.23
N LEU A 76 18.20 -4.83 -16.45
CA LEU A 76 17.27 -5.14 -17.54
C LEU A 76 17.12 -4.03 -18.58
N GLY A 77 17.65 -2.85 -18.32
CA GLY A 77 17.52 -1.67 -19.15
C GLY A 77 18.80 -0.84 -19.23
N ASP A 78 18.65 0.38 -19.74
CA ASP A 78 19.73 1.35 -19.90
C ASP A 78 20.11 2.09 -18.61
N GLY A 79 19.64 1.58 -17.45
CA GLY A 79 19.85 2.21 -16.16
C GLY A 79 18.91 3.40 -15.89
N ILE A 80 17.95 3.66 -16.78
CA ILE A 80 16.94 4.73 -16.62
C ILE A 80 15.63 4.12 -16.16
N ILE A 81 15.00 4.72 -15.16
CA ILE A 81 13.64 4.34 -14.74
C ILE A 81 12.65 5.19 -15.52
N ASP A 82 12.23 4.71 -16.66
CA ASP A 82 11.11 5.25 -17.43
C ASP A 82 9.78 4.62 -16.96
N ARG A 83 8.70 4.96 -17.65
CA ARG A 83 7.36 4.42 -17.35
C ARG A 83 7.30 2.90 -17.45
N ASP A 84 7.88 2.33 -18.49
CA ASP A 84 7.80 0.90 -18.78
C ASP A 84 8.64 0.08 -17.78
N VAL A 85 9.84 0.55 -17.45
CA VAL A 85 10.69 -0.03 -16.41
C VAL A 85 10.00 0.06 -15.05
N ALA A 86 9.34 1.18 -14.73
CA ALA A 86 8.59 1.33 -13.48
C ALA A 86 7.45 0.32 -13.39
N LEU A 87 6.62 0.19 -14.43
CA LEU A 87 5.50 -0.75 -14.47
C LEU A 87 5.97 -2.21 -14.43
N MET A 88 7.02 -2.54 -15.18
CA MET A 88 7.62 -3.89 -15.16
C MET A 88 8.18 -4.22 -13.78
N GLY A 89 8.86 -3.28 -13.14
CA GLY A 89 9.40 -3.45 -11.80
C GLY A 89 8.31 -3.65 -10.75
N LEU A 90 7.23 -2.85 -10.77
CA LEU A 90 6.08 -3.02 -9.90
C LEU A 90 5.42 -4.39 -10.09
N LYS A 91 5.24 -4.83 -11.34
CA LYS A 91 4.70 -6.16 -11.65
C LYS A 91 5.59 -7.29 -11.10
N ARG A 92 6.92 -7.17 -11.19
CA ARG A 92 7.86 -8.14 -10.62
C ARG A 92 7.88 -8.16 -9.09
N MET A 93 7.46 -7.06 -8.47
CA MET A 93 7.25 -6.96 -7.03
C MET A 93 5.86 -7.39 -6.61
N ASP A 94 5.06 -7.87 -7.57
CA ASP A 94 3.69 -8.31 -7.39
C ASP A 94 2.77 -7.22 -6.82
N VAL A 95 3.03 -5.97 -7.24
CA VAL A 95 2.23 -4.79 -6.90
C VAL A 95 1.38 -4.42 -8.12
N ASP A 96 0.06 -4.35 -7.91
CA ASP A 96 -0.88 -4.00 -8.96
C ASP A 96 -1.01 -2.48 -9.18
N ALA A 97 -1.84 -2.08 -10.15
CA ALA A 97 -2.07 -0.68 -10.49
C ALA A 97 -2.68 0.15 -9.35
N LEU A 98 -3.27 -0.50 -8.35
CA LEU A 98 -3.83 0.13 -7.15
C LEU A 98 -2.83 0.15 -5.98
N GLY A 99 -1.62 -0.38 -6.16
CA GLY A 99 -0.64 -0.51 -5.11
C GLY A 99 -0.93 -1.64 -4.12
N LEU A 100 -1.80 -2.59 -4.47
CA LEU A 100 -2.05 -3.78 -3.66
C LEU A 100 -0.96 -4.84 -3.93
N ASP A 101 -0.43 -5.40 -2.87
CA ASP A 101 0.46 -6.56 -2.95
C ASP A 101 -0.31 -7.88 -2.79
N GLU A 102 0.40 -9.00 -2.85
CA GLU A 102 -0.23 -10.33 -2.76
C GLU A 102 -0.97 -10.53 -1.44
N LEU A 103 -0.45 -10.01 -0.33
CA LEU A 103 -1.09 -10.17 0.97
C LEU A 103 -2.42 -9.39 1.04
N ASP A 104 -2.47 -8.17 0.49
CA ASP A 104 -3.70 -7.38 0.40
C ASP A 104 -4.76 -8.11 -0.44
N ARG A 105 -4.35 -8.61 -1.62
CA ARG A 105 -5.27 -9.35 -2.50
C ARG A 105 -5.77 -10.63 -1.86
N SER A 106 -4.88 -11.38 -1.20
CA SER A 106 -5.23 -12.61 -0.50
C SER A 106 -6.19 -12.35 0.65
N LEU A 107 -6.00 -11.25 1.40
CA LEU A 107 -6.92 -10.83 2.46
C LEU A 107 -8.32 -10.51 1.92
N LEU A 108 -8.40 -9.71 0.86
CA LEU A 108 -9.68 -9.38 0.23
C LEU A 108 -10.36 -10.61 -0.36
N ARG A 109 -9.58 -11.48 -1.05
CA ARG A 109 -10.09 -12.74 -1.62
C ARG A 109 -10.64 -13.66 -0.53
N ALA A 110 -9.91 -13.83 0.57
CA ALA A 110 -10.38 -14.64 1.70
C ALA A 110 -11.71 -14.12 2.26
N ILE A 111 -11.85 -12.81 2.49
CA ILE A 111 -13.09 -12.22 2.98
C ILE A 111 -14.25 -12.48 2.00
N ILE A 112 -14.01 -12.33 0.69
CA ILE A 112 -15.06 -12.44 -0.34
C ILE A 112 -15.44 -13.90 -0.60
N GLU A 113 -14.47 -14.77 -0.85
CA GLU A 113 -14.71 -16.14 -1.31
C GLU A 113 -15.02 -17.09 -0.16
N MET A 114 -14.28 -16.99 0.97
CA MET A 114 -14.44 -17.90 2.10
C MET A 114 -15.53 -17.44 3.07
N TYR A 115 -15.78 -16.14 3.18
CA TYR A 115 -16.69 -15.56 4.19
C TYR A 115 -17.80 -14.69 3.58
N ASN A 116 -18.09 -14.83 2.27
CA ASN A 116 -19.17 -14.14 1.57
C ASN A 116 -19.19 -12.63 1.78
N GLY A 117 -18.01 -12.00 1.83
CA GLY A 117 -17.87 -10.55 2.05
C GLY A 117 -17.81 -10.13 3.52
N GLY A 118 -17.87 -11.06 4.44
CA GLY A 118 -17.83 -10.84 5.90
C GLY A 118 -19.20 -10.68 6.55
N PRO A 119 -19.26 -10.34 7.84
CA PRO A 119 -18.15 -9.98 8.73
C PRO A 119 -17.33 -11.18 9.22
N VAL A 120 -16.02 -11.03 9.28
CA VAL A 120 -15.08 -12.07 9.74
C VAL A 120 -14.07 -11.51 10.74
N GLY A 121 -13.72 -12.28 11.77
CA GLY A 121 -12.77 -11.87 12.79
C GLY A 121 -11.33 -11.80 12.28
N LEU A 122 -10.51 -10.91 12.84
CA LEU A 122 -9.10 -10.76 12.46
C LEU A 122 -8.30 -12.03 12.65
N GLU A 123 -8.45 -12.69 13.80
CA GLU A 123 -7.78 -13.95 14.13
C GLU A 123 -8.13 -15.06 13.12
N THR A 124 -9.40 -15.10 12.68
CA THR A 124 -9.86 -16.07 11.69
C THR A 124 -9.21 -15.84 10.33
N LEU A 125 -9.08 -14.57 9.93
CA LEU A 125 -8.39 -14.20 8.68
C LEU A 125 -6.89 -14.50 8.77
N ALA A 126 -6.26 -14.18 9.90
CA ALA A 126 -4.85 -14.45 10.14
C ALA A 126 -4.56 -15.95 10.04
N ALA A 127 -5.38 -16.78 10.70
CA ALA A 127 -5.27 -18.23 10.61
C ALA A 127 -5.49 -18.76 9.17
N ALA A 128 -6.46 -18.21 8.43
CA ALA A 128 -6.75 -18.62 7.06
C ALA A 128 -5.62 -18.29 6.08
N LEU A 129 -4.88 -17.20 6.34
CA LEU A 129 -3.79 -16.73 5.49
C LEU A 129 -2.41 -17.22 5.96
N GLY A 130 -2.31 -17.84 7.13
CA GLY A 130 -1.04 -18.22 7.73
C GLY A 130 -0.19 -17.04 8.18
N GLU A 131 -0.82 -15.91 8.52
CA GLU A 131 -0.18 -14.67 8.90
C GLU A 131 -0.48 -14.29 10.35
N GLU A 132 0.31 -13.39 10.92
CA GLU A 132 0.01 -12.83 12.23
C GLU A 132 -1.10 -11.76 12.14
N SER A 133 -2.02 -11.76 13.13
CA SER A 133 -3.10 -10.76 13.19
C SER A 133 -2.59 -9.33 13.18
N VAL A 134 -1.48 -9.07 13.87
CA VAL A 134 -0.83 -7.74 13.91
C VAL A 134 -0.33 -7.31 12.53
N THR A 135 0.18 -8.25 11.73
CA THR A 135 0.62 -7.98 10.35
C THR A 135 -0.54 -7.50 9.50
N LEU A 136 -1.67 -8.20 9.54
CA LEU A 136 -2.86 -7.81 8.79
C LEU A 136 -3.41 -6.45 9.27
N GLU A 137 -3.45 -6.23 10.58
CA GLU A 137 -3.96 -4.98 11.17
C GLU A 137 -3.08 -3.77 10.86
N ASP A 138 -1.76 -3.92 10.88
CA ASP A 138 -0.83 -2.80 10.76
C ASP A 138 -0.40 -2.52 9.32
N LEU A 139 -0.33 -3.52 8.46
CA LEU A 139 0.18 -3.38 7.09
C LEU A 139 -0.92 -3.32 6.02
N CYS A 140 -1.94 -4.17 6.12
CA CYS A 140 -2.97 -4.30 5.08
C CYS A 140 -4.19 -3.41 5.35
N GLU A 141 -4.80 -3.54 6.53
CA GLU A 141 -6.08 -2.88 6.81
C GLU A 141 -6.06 -1.36 6.63
N PRO A 142 -5.02 -0.59 7.06
CA PRO A 142 -5.06 0.86 6.94
C PRO A 142 -5.20 1.32 5.49
N TYR A 143 -4.48 0.68 4.59
CA TYR A 143 -4.55 1.03 3.17
C TYR A 143 -5.84 0.56 2.51
N LEU A 144 -6.27 -0.66 2.78
CA LEU A 144 -7.53 -1.21 2.26
C LEU A 144 -8.75 -0.42 2.75
N MET A 145 -8.74 0.05 3.99
CA MET A 145 -9.79 0.92 4.53
C MET A 145 -9.77 2.31 3.87
N GLN A 146 -8.59 2.88 3.65
CA GLN A 146 -8.44 4.16 2.96
C GLN A 146 -8.95 4.09 1.51
N MET A 147 -8.68 3.01 0.82
CA MET A 147 -9.18 2.75 -0.54
C MET A 147 -10.68 2.43 -0.55
N GLY A 148 -11.29 2.29 0.61
CA GLY A 148 -12.70 1.92 0.73
C GLY A 148 -12.99 0.47 0.36
N PHE A 149 -12.00 -0.41 0.36
CA PHE A 149 -12.14 -1.84 0.03
C PHE A 149 -12.50 -2.69 1.23
N LEU A 150 -12.15 -2.22 2.42
CA LEU A 150 -12.38 -2.90 3.69
C LEU A 150 -13.10 -1.97 4.66
N THR A 151 -14.03 -2.52 5.44
CA THR A 151 -14.64 -1.83 6.58
C THR A 151 -14.50 -2.65 7.85
N ARG A 152 -14.29 -1.98 8.99
CA ARG A 152 -14.36 -2.58 10.32
C ARG A 152 -15.76 -2.40 10.90
N THR A 153 -16.33 -3.49 11.36
CA THR A 153 -17.59 -3.50 12.11
C THR A 153 -17.36 -4.11 13.51
N PRO A 154 -18.29 -3.93 14.46
CA PRO A 154 -18.18 -4.61 15.77
C PRO A 154 -18.13 -6.15 15.68
N ARG A 155 -18.64 -6.71 14.57
CA ARG A 155 -18.64 -8.16 14.31
C ARG A 155 -17.41 -8.66 13.58
N GLY A 156 -16.60 -7.76 13.00
CA GLY A 156 -15.41 -8.12 12.23
C GLY A 156 -15.20 -7.26 10.98
N ARG A 157 -14.40 -7.78 10.06
CA ARG A 157 -14.00 -7.14 8.81
C ARG A 157 -14.94 -7.55 7.69
N CYS A 158 -15.33 -6.57 6.87
CA CYS A 158 -16.18 -6.78 5.70
C CYS A 158 -15.53 -6.17 4.47
N ALA A 159 -15.57 -6.88 3.35
CA ALA A 159 -15.24 -6.32 2.04
C ALA A 159 -16.38 -5.42 1.57
N THR A 160 -16.05 -4.31 0.91
CA THR A 160 -17.05 -3.41 0.35
C THR A 160 -17.51 -3.88 -1.03
N ARG A 161 -18.69 -3.42 -1.47
CA ARG A 161 -19.24 -3.79 -2.79
C ARG A 161 -18.33 -3.49 -4.00
N PRO A 162 -17.58 -2.36 -4.06
CA PRO A 162 -16.69 -2.11 -5.20
C PRO A 162 -15.66 -3.21 -5.44
N VAL A 163 -15.13 -3.83 -4.38
CA VAL A 163 -14.12 -4.89 -4.47
C VAL A 163 -14.69 -6.20 -4.95
N SER A 164 -15.93 -6.53 -4.54
CA SER A 164 -16.59 -7.79 -4.90
C SER A 164 -16.84 -7.94 -6.41
N TYR A 165 -16.93 -6.83 -7.14
CA TYR A 165 -17.37 -6.84 -8.55
C TYR A 165 -16.29 -6.49 -9.57
N THR A 166 -15.22 -5.78 -9.22
CA THR A 166 -14.33 -5.16 -10.20
C THR A 166 -12.88 -5.64 -10.22
N HIS A 167 -12.31 -6.07 -9.12
CA HIS A 167 -10.86 -6.30 -9.06
C HIS A 167 -10.41 -7.75 -9.00
N LEU A 168 -11.22 -8.68 -8.55
CA LEU A 168 -10.83 -10.09 -8.47
C LEU A 168 -11.12 -10.87 -9.76
N ARG A 169 -12.02 -10.37 -10.63
CA ARG A 169 -12.31 -10.98 -11.94
C ARG A 169 -11.41 -10.51 -13.07
N ALA A 170 -10.60 -9.49 -12.88
CA ALA A 170 -9.73 -8.93 -13.94
C ALA A 170 -8.37 -9.63 -14.05
N HIS A 171 -8.09 -10.63 -13.24
CA HIS A 171 -6.82 -11.36 -13.20
C HIS A 171 -6.98 -12.88 -13.44
N GLU A 172 -8.14 -13.34 -13.96
CA GLU A 172 -8.28 -14.64 -14.63
C GLU A 172 -8.06 -14.44 -16.19
#